data_7eb1fa6359df4b9d7b3d031c3ba28de2
#
_entry.id   7eb1fa6359df4b9d7b3d031c3ba28de2
#
_cell.length_a   1.000
_cell.length_b   1.000
_cell.length_c   1.000
_cell.angle_alpha   90.00
_cell.angle_beta   90.00
_cell.angle_gamma   90.00
#
_symmetry.space_group_name_H-M   'P 1'
#
loop_
_entity.id
_entity.type
_entity.pdbx_description
1 polymer ?
#
loop_
_entity_poly.entity_id
_entity_poly.type
_entity_poly.pdbx_seq_one_letter_code
_entity_poly.pdbx_strand_id
1 'polypeptide(L)'
;MHEADFFRLLPGHDAADVKRWYAEDDLQGAPPAIALGGILDSHDTRRTVWLRKTFVPGRYVLQCAMPMSADAKSGEHHPTHADAGMISTLDVAD
;
A
#
# COMPACT_ATOMS: atom_id res chain seq x y z
N MET A 1 4.38 -14.21 0.62
CA MET A 1 3.99 -13.43 -0.57
C MET A 1 3.92 -11.96 -0.19
N HIS A 2 4.45 -11.10 -1.04
CA HIS A 2 4.41 -9.66 -0.86
C HIS A 2 3.88 -9.00 -2.12
N GLU A 3 3.39 -7.78 -1.96
CA GLU A 3 3.04 -6.92 -3.08
C GLU A 3 3.60 -5.52 -2.81
N ALA A 4 3.68 -4.71 -3.84
CA ALA A 4 4.08 -3.33 -3.73
C ALA A 4 3.04 -2.48 -4.45
N ASP A 5 2.18 -1.86 -3.68
CA ASP A 5 1.11 -1.00 -4.20
C ASP A 5 1.49 0.45 -4.06
N PHE A 6 1.31 1.20 -5.14
CA PHE A 6 1.61 2.63 -5.19
C PHE A 6 0.34 3.46 -5.10
N PHE A 7 0.39 4.51 -4.30
CA PHE A 7 -0.71 5.45 -4.12
C PHE A 7 -0.18 6.87 -4.15
N ARG A 8 -0.98 7.77 -4.70
CA ARG A 8 -0.77 9.21 -4.53
C ARG A 8 -1.71 9.71 -3.45
N LEU A 9 -1.17 10.29 -2.39
CA LEU A 9 -1.96 10.82 -1.30
C LEU A 9 -2.83 12.00 -1.76
N LEU A 10 -4.08 12.00 -1.33
CA LEU A 10 -4.95 13.16 -1.47
C LEU A 10 -4.59 14.23 -0.43
N PRO A 11 -4.89 15.50 -0.69
CA PRO A 11 -4.58 16.57 0.27
C PRO A 11 -5.15 16.28 1.66
N GLY A 12 -4.34 16.52 2.69
CA GLY A 12 -4.74 16.31 4.08
C GLY A 12 -4.62 14.89 4.59
N HIS A 13 -4.15 13.96 3.77
CA HIS A 13 -3.98 12.56 4.14
C HIS A 13 -2.52 12.15 4.22
N ASP A 14 -2.25 11.10 4.99
CA ASP A 14 -0.90 10.55 5.17
C ASP A 14 -0.88 9.01 4.98
N ALA A 15 0.30 8.43 5.12
CA ALA A 15 0.47 6.98 4.97
C ALA A 15 -0.33 6.18 5.99
N ALA A 16 -0.50 6.69 7.20
CA ALA A 16 -1.29 6.02 8.24
C ALA A 16 -2.77 5.91 7.82
N ASP A 17 -3.29 6.90 7.10
CA ASP A 17 -4.66 6.85 6.59
C ASP A 17 -4.82 5.73 5.56
N VAL A 18 -3.86 5.55 4.67
CA VAL A 18 -3.88 4.48 3.67
C VAL A 18 -3.84 3.12 4.35
N LYS A 19 -2.94 2.95 5.31
CA LYS A 19 -2.80 1.72 6.07
C LYS A 19 -4.10 1.35 6.79
N ARG A 20 -4.72 2.32 7.46
CA ARG A 20 -5.96 2.12 8.19
C ARG A 20 -7.12 1.77 7.25
N TRP A 21 -7.20 2.43 6.11
CA TRP A 21 -8.26 2.18 5.13
C TRP A 21 -8.25 0.72 4.65
N TYR A 22 -7.06 0.14 4.44
CA TYR A 22 -6.91 -1.26 4.08
C TYR A 22 -7.14 -2.22 5.24
N ALA A 23 -6.55 -1.92 6.40
CA ALA A 23 -6.52 -2.86 7.52
C ALA A 23 -7.79 -2.81 8.38
N GLU A 24 -8.37 -1.63 8.57
CA GLU A 24 -9.45 -1.43 9.53
C GLU A 24 -10.78 -1.14 8.84
N ASP A 25 -10.76 -0.34 7.80
CA ASP A 25 -11.98 0.11 7.14
C ASP A 25 -12.43 -0.83 6.01
N ASP A 26 -11.67 -1.85 5.73
CA ASP A 26 -11.91 -2.84 4.66
C ASP A 26 -12.27 -2.16 3.33
N LEU A 27 -11.53 -1.11 2.99
CA LEU A 27 -11.72 -0.32 1.77
C LEU A 27 -13.08 0.40 1.69
N GLN A 28 -13.74 0.60 2.83
CA GLN A 28 -15.01 1.32 2.89
C GLN A 28 -14.80 2.81 3.10
N GLY A 29 -15.73 3.61 2.59
CA GLY A 29 -15.66 5.05 2.70
C GLY A 29 -14.82 5.70 1.61
N ALA A 30 -14.59 7.01 1.75
CA ALA A 30 -13.79 7.78 0.79
C ALA A 30 -12.32 7.39 0.88
N PRO A 31 -11.68 7.03 -0.24
CA PRO A 31 -10.26 6.66 -0.20
C PRO A 31 -9.37 7.86 0.13
N PRO A 32 -8.31 7.66 0.93
CA PRO A 32 -7.37 8.72 1.27
C PRO A 32 -6.32 8.98 0.18
N ALA A 33 -6.31 8.17 -0.86
CA ALA A 33 -5.29 8.22 -1.89
C ALA A 33 -5.84 7.67 -3.21
N ILE A 34 -5.14 7.98 -4.30
CA ILE A 34 -5.44 7.46 -5.63
C ILE A 34 -4.50 6.28 -5.89
N ALA A 35 -5.07 5.12 -6.19
CA ALA A 35 -4.28 3.94 -6.52
C ALA A 35 -3.64 4.09 -7.90
N LEU A 36 -2.34 3.84 -7.98
CA LEU A 36 -1.56 3.96 -9.22
C LEU A 36 -1.11 2.60 -9.77
N GLY A 37 -1.57 1.50 -9.17
CA GLY A 37 -1.14 0.18 -9.52
C GLY A 37 0.03 -0.30 -8.67
N GLY A 38 0.64 -1.39 -9.06
CA GLY A 38 1.71 -1.98 -8.27
C GLY A 38 2.28 -3.23 -8.90
N ILE A 39 3.02 -3.95 -8.10
CA ILE A 39 3.68 -5.20 -8.47
C ILE A 39 3.21 -6.30 -7.52
N LEU A 40 2.72 -7.39 -8.09
CA LEU A 40 2.50 -8.62 -7.33
C LEU A 40 3.78 -9.43 -7.35
N ASP A 41 4.26 -9.76 -6.16
CA ASP A 41 5.37 -10.66 -6.03
C ASP A 41 4.89 -12.11 -6.18
N SER A 42 5.67 -12.92 -6.87
CA SER A 42 5.53 -14.36 -6.82
C SER A 42 6.15 -14.86 -5.52
N HIS A 43 5.95 -16.14 -5.20
CA HIS A 43 6.49 -16.74 -3.98
C HIS A 43 8.02 -16.84 -3.93
N ASP A 44 8.71 -16.28 -4.90
CA ASP A 44 10.18 -16.30 -4.96
C ASP A 44 10.74 -15.12 -4.16
N THR A 45 11.34 -15.42 -3.00
CA THR A 45 11.87 -14.42 -2.07
C THR A 45 13.17 -13.75 -2.53
N ARG A 46 13.77 -14.20 -3.62
CA ARG A 46 15.04 -13.66 -4.15
C ARG A 46 14.88 -12.88 -5.44
N ARG A 47 13.67 -12.56 -5.78
CA ARG A 47 13.37 -11.89 -7.04
C ARG A 47 13.53 -10.39 -6.90
N THR A 48 14.23 -9.78 -7.86
CA THR A 48 14.27 -8.33 -8.02
C THR A 48 13.35 -7.96 -9.18
N VAL A 49 12.45 -7.01 -8.93
CA VAL A 49 11.51 -6.52 -9.93
C VAL A 49 11.75 -5.03 -10.11
N TRP A 50 11.80 -4.58 -11.36
CA TRP A 50 11.95 -3.17 -11.70
C TRP A 50 10.64 -2.64 -12.24
N LEU A 51 10.19 -1.52 -11.68
CA LEU A 51 9.01 -0.80 -12.16
C LEU A 51 9.44 0.63 -12.51
N ARG A 52 9.14 1.05 -13.73
CA ARG A 52 9.39 2.42 -14.17
C ARG A 52 8.06 3.15 -14.23
N LYS A 53 7.94 4.24 -13.50
CA LYS A 53 6.79 5.12 -13.50
C LYS A 53 7.24 6.58 -13.59
N THR A 54 6.41 7.40 -14.21
CA THR A 54 6.58 8.86 -14.18
C THR A 54 5.71 9.40 -13.05
N PHE A 55 6.34 10.07 -12.08
CA PHE A 55 5.64 10.69 -10.96
C PHE A 55 5.55 12.18 -11.16
N VAL A 56 4.33 12.73 -11.08
CA VAL A 56 4.14 14.18 -10.94
C VAL A 56 4.45 14.59 -9.50
N PRO A 57 4.76 15.88 -9.23
CA PRO A 57 5.01 16.31 -7.86
C PRO A 57 3.87 15.96 -6.91
N GLY A 58 4.21 15.52 -5.71
CA GLY A 58 3.24 15.11 -4.70
C GLY A 58 3.82 14.14 -3.70
N ARG A 59 2.96 13.64 -2.83
CA ARG A 59 3.32 12.63 -1.84
C ARG A 59 2.71 11.29 -2.21
N TYR A 60 3.51 10.26 -2.09
CA TYR A 60 3.17 8.91 -2.51
C TYR A 60 3.39 7.93 -1.37
N VAL A 61 2.62 6.86 -1.37
CA VAL A 61 2.78 5.74 -0.45
C VAL A 61 3.03 4.48 -1.24
N LEU A 62 3.96 3.68 -0.75
CA LEU A 62 4.25 2.35 -1.23
C LEU A 62 4.02 1.39 -0.07
N GLN A 63 3.17 0.40 -0.23
CA GLN A 63 2.88 -0.55 0.84
C GLN A 63 2.65 -1.96 0.34
N CYS A 64 2.80 -2.91 1.27
CA CYS A 64 2.32 -4.28 1.11
C CYS A 64 1.10 -4.45 1.99
N ALA A 65 -0.08 -4.59 1.39
CA ALA A 65 -1.34 -4.75 2.12
C ALA A 65 -1.75 -6.22 2.28
N MET A 66 -0.84 -7.14 1.97
CA MET A 66 -1.10 -8.56 2.16
C MET A 66 -1.33 -8.89 3.64
N PRO A 67 -2.32 -9.73 3.98
CA PRO A 67 -2.55 -10.15 5.35
C PRO A 67 -1.35 -10.90 5.92
N MET A 68 -1.10 -10.73 7.22
CA MET A 68 -0.07 -11.47 7.95
C MET A 68 -0.41 -12.96 8.06
N SER A 69 -1.71 -13.29 8.00
CA SER A 69 -2.19 -14.66 8.10
C SER A 69 -2.91 -15.06 6.80
N ALA A 70 -2.60 -16.24 6.30
CA ALA A 70 -3.29 -16.82 5.14
C ALA A 70 -4.76 -17.13 5.43
N ASP A 71 -5.15 -17.22 6.71
CA ASP A 71 -6.51 -17.53 7.13
C ASP A 71 -7.37 -16.27 7.32
N ALA A 72 -6.80 -15.07 7.09
CA ALA A 72 -7.54 -13.81 7.21
C ALA A 72 -8.69 -13.77 6.22
N LYS A 73 -9.86 -13.37 6.70
CA LYS A 73 -11.09 -13.29 5.92
C LYS A 73 -11.47 -11.84 5.69
N SER A 74 -12.12 -11.60 4.55
CA SER A 74 -12.67 -10.29 4.24
C SER A 74 -13.70 -9.86 5.27
N GLY A 75 -13.70 -8.59 5.65
CA GLY A 75 -14.61 -8.04 6.64
C GLY A 75 -14.17 -8.20 8.09
N GLU A 76 -13.10 -8.93 8.34
CA GLU A 76 -12.50 -9.05 9.67
C GLU A 76 -11.30 -8.11 9.77
N HIS A 77 -11.14 -7.48 10.94
CA HIS A 77 -9.91 -6.76 11.22
C HIS A 77 -8.76 -7.75 11.34
N HIS A 78 -7.75 -7.58 10.53
CA HIS A 78 -6.55 -8.41 10.57
C HIS A 78 -5.32 -7.58 10.23
N PRO A 79 -4.16 -7.85 10.87
CA PRO A 79 -2.93 -7.16 10.55
C PRO A 79 -2.49 -7.45 9.12
N THR A 80 -1.90 -6.45 8.49
CA THR A 80 -1.27 -6.56 7.16
C THR A 80 0.24 -6.43 7.29
N HIS A 81 0.96 -6.73 6.21
CA HIS A 81 2.41 -6.50 6.19
C HIS A 81 2.74 -5.01 6.35
N ALA A 82 1.85 -4.10 5.93
CA ALA A 82 2.02 -2.66 6.18
C ALA A 82 2.01 -2.35 7.69
N ASP A 83 1.15 -3.02 8.46
CA ASP A 83 1.12 -2.88 9.92
C ASP A 83 2.43 -3.35 10.56
N ALA A 84 3.11 -4.30 9.94
CA ALA A 84 4.41 -4.79 10.39
C ALA A 84 5.58 -3.96 9.87
N GLY A 85 5.33 -2.85 9.18
CA GLY A 85 6.37 -1.93 8.73
C GLY A 85 6.63 -1.91 7.21
N MET A 86 5.92 -2.70 6.42
CA MET A 86 6.09 -2.71 4.95
C MET A 86 5.27 -1.59 4.31
N ILE A 87 5.59 -0.36 4.71
CA ILE A 87 4.98 0.86 4.19
C ILE A 87 6.03 1.97 4.16
N SER A 88 6.04 2.74 3.10
CA SER A 88 7.01 3.82 2.90
C SER A 88 6.34 5.01 2.23
N THR A 89 6.85 6.20 2.51
CA THR A 89 6.40 7.45 1.88
C THR A 89 7.50 7.96 0.96
N LEU A 90 7.08 8.44 -0.22
CA LEU A 90 7.96 9.09 -1.19
C LEU A 90 7.43 10.48 -1.49
N ASP A 91 8.26 11.49 -1.30
CA ASP A 91 7.94 12.87 -1.67
C ASP A 91 8.63 13.20 -2.99
N VAL A 92 7.83 13.59 -3.98
CA VAL A 92 8.34 14.01 -5.28
C VAL A 92 8.19 15.53 -5.38
N ALA A 93 9.32 16.22 -5.46
CA ALA A 93 9.39 17.68 -5.53
C ALA A 93 9.13 18.19 -6.94
N ASP A 94 8.82 19.48 -7.01
CA ASP A 94 8.69 20.22 -8.28
C ASP A 94 10.05 20.34 -8.99
#